data_fd52a70ebeb43c31aa137bed28c630e0
#
_entry.id   fd52a70ebeb43c31aa137bed28c630e0
#
_cell.length_a   1.000
_cell.length_b   1.000
_cell.length_c   1.000
_cell.angle_alpha   90.00
_cell.angle_beta   90.00
_cell.angle_gamma   90.00
#
_symmetry.space_group_name_H-M   'P 1'
#
loop_
_entity.id
_entity.type
_entity.pdbx_description
1 polymer ?
#
loop_
_entity_poly.entity_id
_entity_poly.type
_entity_poly.pdbx_seq_one_letter_code
_entity_poly.pdbx_strand_id
1 'polypeptide(L)'
;MIGLTMTLVSCNVTADITLHKDKTQSIVMDIDGKEAAKIFKDENKKGKKDKDDLPKEWTSLYEMNLKKDKKERITAPDTIAVMKKIYVKGSYDKDDLTDISFKTDKLTNKELSIMFNKKEEKSLPILDLFSRNEWDGKTLKINTSVLNDILVKINQDKECGFDWMIFTKDYRVTFHFNSEIKKIEGKHDLVRKVNNNTVEIKFNVDDVRKKGFKFKNDDSFITITTK
;
A
#
# COMPACT_ATOMS: atom_id res chain seq x y z
N MET A 1 20.60 2.63 36.48
CA MET A 1 19.98 1.79 35.44
C MET A 1 18.84 2.60 34.82
N ILE A 2 19.12 3.31 33.74
CA ILE A 2 18.13 4.16 33.06
C ILE A 2 17.39 3.22 32.11
N GLY A 3 16.16 2.88 32.46
CA GLY A 3 15.29 2.10 31.57
C GLY A 3 14.93 2.94 30.34
N LEU A 4 15.54 2.63 29.22
CA LEU A 4 15.17 3.19 27.93
C LEU A 4 13.82 2.56 27.55
N THR A 5 12.72 3.22 27.92
CA THR A 5 11.39 2.88 27.36
C THR A 5 11.43 3.27 25.89
N MET A 6 11.76 2.30 25.02
CA MET A 6 11.48 2.41 23.61
C MET A 6 9.96 2.49 23.44
N THR A 7 9.43 3.69 23.28
CA THR A 7 8.08 3.87 22.77
C THR A 7 8.09 3.37 21.33
N LEU A 8 7.61 2.14 21.12
CA LEU A 8 7.37 1.59 19.80
C LEU A 8 6.30 2.49 19.15
N VAL A 9 6.72 3.42 18.33
CA VAL A 9 5.81 4.23 17.52
C VAL A 9 5.36 3.33 16.38
N SER A 10 4.06 3.06 16.31
CA SER A 10 3.47 2.14 15.34
C SER A 10 2.85 2.92 14.19
N CYS A 11 3.25 2.61 12.97
CA CYS A 11 2.56 3.05 11.76
C CYS A 11 1.35 2.15 11.48
N ASN A 12 0.25 2.74 11.06
CA ASN A 12 -0.88 2.02 10.47
C ASN A 12 -0.91 2.31 8.97
N VAL A 13 -1.15 1.28 8.18
CA VAL A 13 -1.37 1.42 6.74
C VAL A 13 -2.79 0.97 6.45
N THR A 14 -3.59 1.89 5.91
CA THR A 14 -4.96 1.59 5.47
C THR A 14 -5.11 1.91 4.00
N ALA A 15 -5.83 1.06 3.28
CA ALA A 15 -6.18 1.31 1.89
C ALA A 15 -7.62 0.89 1.62
N ASP A 16 -8.38 1.78 1.00
CA ASP A 16 -9.72 1.55 0.51
C ASP A 16 -9.71 1.52 -1.01
N ILE A 17 -10.16 0.41 -1.59
CA ILE A 17 -10.18 0.17 -3.03
C ILE A 17 -11.63 0.07 -3.47
N THR A 18 -12.09 1.00 -4.28
CA THR A 18 -13.41 0.94 -4.91
C THR A 18 -13.31 0.32 -6.28
N LEU A 19 -14.03 -0.79 -6.49
CA LEU A 19 -14.04 -1.57 -7.72
C LEU A 19 -15.24 -1.17 -8.58
N HIS A 20 -14.97 -0.62 -9.78
CA HIS A 20 -15.99 -0.08 -10.66
C HIS A 20 -16.40 -1.10 -11.75
N LYS A 21 -17.67 -1.07 -12.19
CA LYS A 21 -18.18 -1.95 -13.25
C LYS A 21 -17.47 -1.78 -14.59
N ASP A 22 -16.86 -0.63 -14.83
CA ASP A 22 -16.09 -0.30 -16.03
C ASP A 22 -14.66 -0.88 -16.01
N LYS A 23 -14.38 -1.84 -15.12
CA LYS A 23 -13.09 -2.51 -14.90
C LYS A 23 -11.99 -1.59 -14.37
N THR A 24 -12.33 -0.41 -13.92
CA THR A 24 -11.42 0.50 -13.23
C THR A 24 -11.52 0.34 -11.72
N GLN A 25 -10.53 0.86 -11.01
CA GLN A 25 -10.52 0.92 -9.57
C GLN A 25 -9.97 2.27 -9.09
N SER A 26 -10.49 2.76 -7.98
CA SER A 26 -9.99 3.95 -7.29
C SER A 26 -9.44 3.53 -5.94
N ILE A 27 -8.33 4.12 -5.54
CA ILE A 27 -7.61 3.78 -4.30
C ILE A 27 -7.49 5.03 -3.45
N VAL A 28 -7.78 4.90 -2.17
CA VAL A 28 -7.38 5.86 -1.13
C VAL A 28 -6.51 5.09 -0.14
N MET A 29 -5.31 5.58 0.13
CA MET A 29 -4.38 4.93 1.04
C MET A 29 -3.82 5.97 2.01
N ASP A 30 -3.84 5.64 3.29
CA ASP A 30 -3.27 6.43 4.35
C ASP A 30 -2.19 5.63 5.07
N ILE A 31 -1.05 6.27 5.25
CA ILE A 31 0.09 5.77 6.03
C ILE A 31 0.24 6.71 7.21
N ASP A 32 -0.23 6.25 8.38
CA ASP A 32 -0.19 6.98 9.64
C ASP A 32 1.10 6.63 10.39
N GLY A 33 1.81 7.64 10.82
CA GLY A 33 2.94 7.49 11.74
C GLY A 33 4.14 8.38 11.45
N LYS A 34 4.60 9.03 12.51
CA LYS A 34 5.81 9.89 12.51
C LYS A 34 7.07 9.15 12.09
N GLU A 35 7.15 7.83 12.29
CA GLU A 35 8.30 7.02 11.92
C GLU A 35 8.34 6.71 10.41
N ALA A 36 7.18 6.45 9.77
CA ALA A 36 7.10 6.34 8.30
C ALA A 36 7.59 7.63 7.64
N ALA A 37 7.23 8.78 8.22
CA ALA A 37 7.69 10.08 7.76
C ALA A 37 9.22 10.24 7.84
N LYS A 38 9.88 9.66 8.84
CA LYS A 38 11.36 9.68 8.95
C LYS A 38 12.02 8.86 7.85
N ILE A 39 11.46 7.70 7.50
CA ILE A 39 11.99 6.85 6.41
C ILE A 39 11.99 7.63 5.09
N PHE A 40 10.91 8.32 4.78
CA PHE A 40 10.83 9.17 3.58
C PHE A 40 11.77 10.37 3.63
N LYS A 41 12.05 10.93 4.84
CA LYS A 41 13.03 12.02 5.02
C LYS A 41 14.47 11.54 4.87
N ASP A 42 14.83 10.35 5.37
CA ASP A 42 16.22 9.86 5.38
C ASP A 42 16.71 9.39 4.00
N GLU A 43 15.82 8.88 3.14
CA GLU A 43 16.18 8.57 1.75
C GLU A 43 16.53 9.84 0.95
N ASN A 44 15.92 10.98 1.27
CA ASN A 44 16.22 12.27 0.64
C ASN A 44 17.48 12.95 1.18
N LYS A 45 18.00 12.57 2.35
CA LYS A 45 19.21 13.18 2.93
C LYS A 45 20.53 12.78 2.25
N LYS A 46 20.55 11.73 1.43
CA LYS A 46 21.78 11.29 0.72
C LYS A 46 22.16 12.12 -0.51
N GLY A 47 21.39 13.13 -0.87
CA GLY A 47 21.71 14.01 -1.98
C GLY A 47 20.94 15.31 -1.97
N LYS A 48 21.59 16.37 -1.53
CA LYS A 48 21.23 17.79 -1.64
C LYS A 48 20.11 18.36 -0.74
N LYS A 49 20.42 19.59 -0.30
CA LYS A 49 19.72 20.50 0.61
C LYS A 49 18.35 21.05 0.14
N ASP A 50 17.59 20.36 -0.67
CA ASP A 50 16.24 20.78 -0.99
C ASP A 50 15.27 19.90 -0.21
N LYS A 51 14.63 20.50 0.80
CA LYS A 51 13.50 19.92 1.52
C LYS A 51 12.34 19.78 0.52
N ASP A 52 12.30 18.68 -0.22
CA ASP A 52 11.10 18.29 -0.92
C ASP A 52 10.08 17.76 0.10
N ASP A 53 9.53 18.69 0.90
CA ASP A 53 8.41 18.38 1.78
C ASP A 53 7.24 17.93 0.89
N LEU A 54 6.52 16.91 1.35
CA LEU A 54 5.29 16.50 0.67
C LEU A 54 4.30 17.68 0.67
N PRO A 55 3.52 17.83 -0.40
CA PRO A 55 2.55 18.91 -0.48
C PRO A 55 1.51 18.79 0.64
N LYS A 56 1.16 19.92 1.28
CA LYS A 56 0.10 19.99 2.31
C LYS A 56 -1.30 19.84 1.71
N GLU A 57 -1.43 20.08 0.41
CA GLU A 57 -2.67 19.93 -0.35
C GLU A 57 -2.52 18.79 -1.37
N TRP A 58 -3.65 18.23 -1.79
CA TRP A 58 -3.66 17.19 -2.80
C TRP A 58 -3.00 17.66 -4.09
N THR A 59 -1.83 17.09 -4.40
CA THR A 59 -1.02 17.44 -5.58
C THR A 59 -0.78 16.19 -6.40
N SER A 60 -0.98 16.26 -7.71
CA SER A 60 -0.73 15.11 -8.59
C SER A 60 0.76 14.76 -8.65
N LEU A 61 1.07 13.48 -8.82
CA LEU A 61 2.47 13.07 -9.05
C LEU A 61 3.06 13.75 -10.29
N TYR A 62 2.23 14.10 -11.27
CA TYR A 62 2.68 14.86 -12.44
C TYR A 62 3.13 16.28 -12.08
N GLU A 63 2.36 17.01 -11.28
CA GLU A 63 2.75 18.36 -10.80
C GLU A 63 4.03 18.30 -9.97
N MET A 64 4.20 17.28 -9.15
CA MET A 64 5.46 17.07 -8.42
C MET A 64 6.63 16.76 -9.38
N ASN A 65 6.40 15.95 -10.41
CA ASN A 65 7.42 15.67 -11.42
C ASN A 65 7.86 16.94 -12.17
N LEU A 66 6.96 17.90 -12.39
CA LEU A 66 7.30 19.18 -13.03
C LEU A 66 8.20 20.08 -12.18
N LYS A 67 8.19 19.91 -10.86
CA LYS A 67 9.06 20.66 -9.92
C LYS A 67 10.49 20.12 -9.89
N LYS A 68 10.73 18.90 -10.35
CA LYS A 68 12.06 18.30 -10.43
C LYS A 68 12.91 18.96 -11.51
N ASP A 69 14.22 18.83 -11.39
CA ASP A 69 15.15 19.24 -12.45
C ASP A 69 14.83 18.53 -13.76
N LYS A 70 15.00 19.23 -14.91
CA LYS A 70 14.65 18.69 -16.24
C LYS A 70 15.27 17.30 -16.51
N LYS A 71 16.48 17.03 -16.00
CA LYS A 71 17.20 15.76 -16.20
C LYS A 71 16.60 14.61 -15.39
N GLU A 72 15.88 14.92 -14.32
CA GLU A 72 15.28 13.93 -13.39
C GLU A 72 13.80 13.70 -13.68
N ARG A 73 13.21 14.45 -14.61
CA ARG A 73 11.80 14.34 -14.95
C ARG A 73 11.49 13.06 -15.69
N ILE A 74 10.44 12.40 -15.25
CA ILE A 74 9.83 11.30 -16.00
C ILE A 74 9.15 11.91 -17.24
N THR A 75 9.49 11.41 -18.41
CA THR A 75 8.99 11.93 -19.71
C THR A 75 8.19 10.89 -20.50
N ALA A 76 8.16 9.62 -20.06
CA ALA A 76 7.41 8.56 -20.73
C ALA A 76 5.90 8.87 -20.75
N PRO A 77 5.26 8.98 -21.94
CA PRO A 77 3.87 9.45 -22.07
C PRO A 77 2.87 8.62 -21.25
N ASP A 78 2.98 7.29 -21.26
CA ASP A 78 2.08 6.41 -20.52
C ASP A 78 2.21 6.61 -19.00
N THR A 79 3.45 6.78 -18.51
CA THR A 79 3.71 7.07 -17.10
C THR A 79 3.15 8.42 -16.70
N ILE A 80 3.34 9.46 -17.54
CA ILE A 80 2.78 10.79 -17.31
C ILE A 80 1.25 10.74 -17.25
N ALA A 81 0.60 9.99 -18.15
CA ALA A 81 -0.86 9.85 -18.13
C ALA A 81 -1.36 9.27 -16.82
N VAL A 82 -0.67 8.28 -16.26
CA VAL A 82 -1.00 7.69 -14.97
C VAL A 82 -0.67 8.65 -13.82
N MET A 83 0.48 9.33 -13.83
CA MET A 83 0.87 10.30 -12.80
C MET A 83 -0.14 11.44 -12.61
N LYS A 84 -0.87 11.83 -13.67
CA LYS A 84 -1.94 12.84 -13.59
C LYS A 84 -3.17 12.37 -12.81
N LYS A 85 -3.33 11.06 -12.63
CA LYS A 85 -4.46 10.42 -11.93
C LYS A 85 -4.14 10.04 -10.49
N ILE A 86 -2.91 10.23 -10.04
CA ILE A 86 -2.46 9.86 -8.70
C ILE A 86 -2.06 11.12 -7.94
N TYR A 87 -2.62 11.28 -6.76
CA TYR A 87 -2.41 12.44 -5.91
C TYR A 87 -1.81 12.01 -4.58
N VAL A 88 -0.96 12.87 -4.05
CA VAL A 88 -0.35 12.70 -2.72
C VAL A 88 -0.56 13.95 -1.89
N LYS A 89 -0.63 13.75 -0.58
CA LYS A 89 -0.73 14.80 0.43
C LYS A 89 0.04 14.38 1.68
N GLY A 90 0.78 15.29 2.29
CA GLY A 90 1.36 15.15 3.62
C GLY A 90 0.52 15.89 4.67
N SER A 91 0.34 15.29 5.83
CA SER A 91 -0.17 15.97 7.04
C SER A 91 0.99 16.31 7.96
N TYR A 92 0.91 17.44 8.66
CA TYR A 92 2.00 17.96 9.47
C TYR A 92 1.51 18.40 10.85
N ASP A 93 2.29 18.07 11.88
CA ASP A 93 2.20 18.72 13.19
C ASP A 93 3.36 19.74 13.26
N LYS A 94 3.03 21.03 13.17
CA LYS A 94 4.01 22.13 12.93
C LYS A 94 4.77 21.88 11.62
N ASP A 95 6.05 21.50 11.71
CA ASP A 95 6.93 21.21 10.56
C ASP A 95 7.26 19.71 10.44
N ASP A 96 6.72 18.87 11.33
CA ASP A 96 6.95 17.44 11.30
C ASP A 96 5.85 16.73 10.53
N LEU A 97 6.24 16.00 9.48
CA LEU A 97 5.33 15.13 8.73
C LEU A 97 4.80 14.04 9.65
N THR A 98 3.46 13.93 9.77
CA THR A 98 2.78 12.93 10.62
C THR A 98 2.15 11.83 9.81
N ASP A 99 1.60 12.15 8.65
CA ASP A 99 0.87 11.19 7.81
C ASP A 99 1.13 11.44 6.33
N ILE A 100 0.99 10.39 5.55
CA ILE A 100 1.05 10.45 4.09
C ILE A 100 -0.21 9.82 3.54
N SER A 101 -0.95 10.58 2.74
CA SER A 101 -2.15 10.11 2.06
C SER A 101 -1.95 10.08 0.56
N PHE A 102 -2.44 9.02 -0.06
CA PHE A 102 -2.52 8.86 -1.51
C PHE A 102 -3.97 8.66 -1.93
N LYS A 103 -4.33 9.21 -3.07
CA LYS A 103 -5.59 8.86 -3.73
C LYS A 103 -5.40 8.76 -5.23
N THR A 104 -6.24 7.98 -5.87
CA THR A 104 -6.24 7.87 -7.33
C THR A 104 -7.61 8.21 -7.90
N ASP A 105 -7.63 8.78 -9.09
CA ASP A 105 -8.80 8.67 -9.96
C ASP A 105 -8.95 7.21 -10.42
N LYS A 106 -9.96 6.95 -11.26
CA LYS A 106 -10.17 5.62 -11.82
C LYS A 106 -8.96 5.15 -12.64
N LEU A 107 -8.36 4.03 -12.24
CA LEU A 107 -7.25 3.37 -12.90
C LEU A 107 -7.64 1.98 -13.39
N THR A 108 -7.17 1.60 -14.55
CA THR A 108 -7.23 0.23 -15.07
C THR A 108 -6.13 -0.64 -14.45
N ASN A 109 -6.25 -1.96 -14.53
CA ASN A 109 -5.19 -2.89 -14.08
C ASN A 109 -3.85 -2.60 -14.79
N LYS A 110 -3.88 -2.21 -16.09
CA LYS A 110 -2.69 -1.83 -16.85
C LYS A 110 -2.03 -0.57 -16.28
N GLU A 111 -2.81 0.45 -15.95
CA GLU A 111 -2.29 1.69 -15.37
C GLU A 111 -1.69 1.47 -14.00
N LEU A 112 -2.30 0.62 -13.17
CA LEU A 112 -1.72 0.21 -11.88
C LEU A 112 -0.38 -0.48 -12.07
N SER A 113 -0.27 -1.39 -13.04
CA SER A 113 0.99 -2.08 -13.30
C SER A 113 2.11 -1.15 -13.76
N ILE A 114 1.81 -0.06 -14.47
CA ILE A 114 2.82 0.95 -14.85
C ILE A 114 3.43 1.61 -13.60
N MET A 115 2.65 1.86 -12.57
CA MET A 115 3.11 2.54 -11.35
C MET A 115 3.79 1.61 -10.35
N PHE A 116 3.29 0.37 -10.19
CA PHE A 116 3.70 -0.51 -9.09
C PHE A 116 4.57 -1.69 -9.53
N ASN A 117 4.71 -1.98 -10.84
CA ASN A 117 5.55 -3.07 -11.36
C ASN A 117 7.03 -2.70 -11.57
N LYS A 118 7.51 -1.61 -11.04
CA LYS A 118 8.94 -1.37 -11.04
C LYS A 118 9.60 -2.44 -10.16
N LYS A 119 10.47 -3.27 -10.79
CA LYS A 119 11.34 -4.27 -10.15
C LYS A 119 12.42 -3.62 -9.26
N GLU A 120 12.10 -2.59 -8.54
CA GLU A 120 13.00 -2.01 -7.57
C GLU A 120 12.91 -2.84 -6.30
N GLU A 121 14.04 -3.30 -5.80
CA GLU A 121 14.22 -4.15 -4.61
C GLU A 121 13.59 -3.59 -3.32
N LYS A 122 13.03 -2.38 -3.37
CA LYS A 122 12.47 -1.63 -2.25
C LYS A 122 10.99 -1.29 -2.39
N SER A 123 10.21 -2.02 -3.21
CA SER A 123 8.76 -1.79 -3.25
C SER A 123 8.11 -2.16 -1.92
N LEU A 124 7.17 -1.34 -1.45
CA LEU A 124 6.35 -1.69 -0.29
C LEU A 124 5.54 -2.94 -0.65
N PRO A 125 5.66 -4.08 0.07
CA PRO A 125 4.93 -5.32 -0.29
C PRO A 125 3.42 -5.12 -0.36
N ILE A 126 2.87 -4.14 0.37
CA ILE A 126 1.45 -3.80 0.28
C ILE A 126 1.08 -3.25 -1.11
N LEU A 127 2.00 -2.57 -1.79
CA LEU A 127 1.79 -2.09 -3.17
C LEU A 127 1.72 -3.26 -4.16
N ASP A 128 2.41 -4.36 -3.87
CA ASP A 128 2.32 -5.59 -4.66
C ASP A 128 0.91 -6.20 -4.60
N LEU A 129 0.18 -6.04 -3.48
CA LEU A 129 -1.22 -6.44 -3.40
C LEU A 129 -2.09 -5.66 -4.39
N PHE A 130 -1.77 -4.39 -4.68
CA PHE A 130 -2.54 -3.58 -5.63
C PHE A 130 -2.21 -3.95 -7.08
N SER A 131 -0.93 -4.19 -7.38
CA SER A 131 -0.47 -4.46 -8.75
C SER A 131 -0.79 -5.87 -9.24
N ARG A 132 -0.96 -6.83 -8.31
CA ARG A 132 -1.17 -8.25 -8.62
C ARG A 132 -2.62 -8.71 -8.53
N ASN A 133 -3.55 -7.80 -8.23
CA ASN A 133 -4.98 -8.08 -8.25
C ASN A 133 -5.54 -7.84 -9.64
N GLU A 134 -6.47 -8.68 -10.05
CA GLU A 134 -7.13 -8.59 -11.34
C GLU A 134 -8.62 -8.32 -11.14
N TRP A 135 -9.11 -7.20 -11.64
CA TRP A 135 -10.53 -6.84 -11.65
C TRP A 135 -11.05 -6.76 -13.09
N ASP A 136 -12.07 -7.53 -13.42
CA ASP A 136 -12.66 -7.59 -14.76
C ASP A 136 -14.02 -6.88 -14.89
N GLY A 137 -14.47 -6.19 -13.82
CA GLY A 137 -15.78 -5.53 -13.73
C GLY A 137 -16.84 -6.35 -13.01
N LYS A 138 -16.59 -7.64 -12.76
CA LYS A 138 -17.49 -8.57 -12.07
C LYS A 138 -16.76 -9.50 -11.11
N THR A 139 -15.54 -9.89 -11.43
CA THR A 139 -14.72 -10.83 -10.67
C THR A 139 -13.42 -10.18 -10.25
N LEU A 140 -13.12 -10.21 -8.95
CA LEU A 140 -11.82 -9.83 -8.39
C LEU A 140 -11.05 -11.11 -8.07
N LYS A 141 -9.84 -11.22 -8.62
CA LYS A 141 -8.86 -12.23 -8.22
C LYS A 141 -7.76 -11.58 -7.41
N ILE A 142 -7.68 -11.92 -6.13
CA ILE A 142 -6.66 -11.44 -5.20
C ILE A 142 -5.52 -12.44 -5.17
N ASN A 143 -4.31 -11.99 -5.44
CA ASN A 143 -3.10 -12.81 -5.26
C ASN A 143 -2.64 -12.74 -3.80
N THR A 144 -3.02 -13.73 -3.01
CA THR A 144 -2.69 -13.85 -1.58
C THR A 144 -1.32 -14.49 -1.33
N SER A 145 -0.62 -15.01 -2.37
CA SER A 145 0.75 -15.53 -2.20
C SER A 145 1.70 -14.46 -1.66
N VAL A 146 1.45 -13.18 -1.99
CA VAL A 146 2.20 -12.04 -1.44
C VAL A 146 2.12 -11.98 0.08
N LEU A 147 0.96 -12.32 0.69
CA LEU A 147 0.78 -12.36 2.14
C LEU A 147 1.59 -13.50 2.76
N ASN A 148 1.65 -14.66 2.09
CA ASN A 148 2.46 -15.78 2.50
C ASN A 148 3.95 -15.45 2.44
N ASP A 149 4.40 -14.77 1.37
CA ASP A 149 5.79 -14.31 1.21
C ASP A 149 6.18 -13.29 2.29
N ILE A 150 5.27 -12.37 2.65
CA ILE A 150 5.47 -11.42 3.74
C ILE A 150 5.71 -12.16 5.06
N LEU A 151 4.89 -13.17 5.37
CA LEU A 151 5.04 -13.96 6.58
C LEU A 151 6.39 -14.68 6.62
N VAL A 152 6.79 -15.30 5.51
CA VAL A 152 8.10 -15.98 5.40
C VAL A 152 9.23 -14.99 5.68
N LYS A 153 9.20 -13.82 5.09
CA LYS A 153 10.19 -12.76 5.30
C LYS A 153 10.23 -12.29 6.76
N ILE A 154 9.08 -12.03 7.38
CA ILE A 154 9.01 -11.64 8.80
C ILE A 154 9.64 -12.69 9.70
N ASN A 155 9.44 -13.97 9.41
CA ASN A 155 9.95 -15.08 10.24
C ASN A 155 11.42 -15.41 10.02
N GLN A 156 11.96 -15.18 8.81
CA GLN A 156 13.34 -15.51 8.47
C GLN A 156 14.34 -14.45 8.91
N ASP A 157 13.89 -13.22 9.16
CA ASP A 157 14.78 -12.09 9.21
C ASP A 157 14.82 -11.40 10.57
N LYS A 158 15.85 -11.73 11.34
CA LYS A 158 16.22 -10.97 12.54
C LYS A 158 17.02 -9.71 12.23
N GLU A 159 17.50 -9.54 10.98
CA GLU A 159 18.40 -8.46 10.55
C GLU A 159 18.05 -7.86 9.18
N CYS A 160 16.82 -8.03 8.72
CA CYS A 160 16.42 -7.64 7.37
C CYS A 160 16.31 -6.14 7.16
N GLY A 161 16.86 -5.67 6.06
CA GLY A 161 16.68 -4.31 5.52
C GLY A 161 15.25 -3.94 5.11
N PHE A 162 14.26 -4.57 5.74
CA PHE A 162 12.83 -4.22 5.72
C PHE A 162 12.51 -3.27 6.89
N ASP A 163 13.31 -2.22 7.03
CA ASP A 163 13.17 -1.27 8.14
C ASP A 163 11.74 -0.73 8.30
N TRP A 164 11.02 -0.56 7.20
CA TRP A 164 9.65 -0.04 7.25
C TRP A 164 8.61 -1.04 7.80
N MET A 165 8.78 -2.37 7.65
CA MET A 165 7.90 -3.38 8.27
C MET A 165 8.11 -3.47 9.79
N ILE A 166 9.27 -3.05 10.30
CA ILE A 166 9.55 -3.00 11.72
C ILE A 166 8.67 -1.93 12.40
N PHE A 167 8.35 -0.88 11.67
CA PHE A 167 7.58 0.27 12.18
C PHE A 167 6.07 0.15 11.92
N THR A 168 5.62 -0.75 11.07
CA THR A 168 4.19 -0.92 10.78
C THR A 168 3.58 -1.95 11.71
N LYS A 169 2.49 -1.57 12.37
CA LYS A 169 1.77 -2.44 13.31
C LYS A 169 0.54 -3.07 12.68
N ASP A 170 -0.29 -2.28 12.04
CA ASP A 170 -1.55 -2.72 11.47
C ASP A 170 -1.63 -2.44 9.97
N TYR A 171 -2.04 -3.44 9.21
CA TYR A 171 -2.37 -3.36 7.81
C TYR A 171 -3.84 -3.64 7.60
N ARG A 172 -4.49 -2.78 6.80
CA ARG A 172 -5.87 -2.97 6.36
C ARG A 172 -6.01 -2.58 4.90
N VAL A 173 -6.52 -3.50 4.10
CA VAL A 173 -6.94 -3.25 2.72
C VAL A 173 -8.39 -3.64 2.57
N THR A 174 -9.24 -2.72 2.18
CA THR A 174 -10.68 -2.91 2.04
C THR A 174 -11.07 -2.81 0.57
N PHE A 175 -11.73 -3.83 0.06
CA PHE A 175 -12.29 -3.85 -1.31
C PHE A 175 -13.80 -3.59 -1.24
N HIS A 176 -14.23 -2.51 -1.87
CA HIS A 176 -15.63 -2.10 -1.99
C HIS A 176 -16.15 -2.42 -3.39
N PHE A 177 -17.17 -3.27 -3.47
CA PHE A 177 -17.82 -3.66 -4.72
C PHE A 177 -19.08 -2.85 -4.94
N ASN A 178 -19.31 -2.40 -6.17
CA ASN A 178 -20.56 -1.72 -6.55
C ASN A 178 -21.77 -2.66 -6.63
N SER A 179 -21.57 -3.97 -6.52
CA SER A 179 -22.62 -4.99 -6.53
C SER A 179 -22.40 -5.97 -5.37
N GLU A 180 -23.46 -6.69 -4.99
CA GLU A 180 -23.34 -7.69 -3.93
C GLU A 180 -22.44 -8.86 -4.34
N ILE A 181 -21.68 -9.34 -3.39
CA ILE A 181 -20.82 -10.54 -3.53
C ILE A 181 -21.73 -11.76 -3.63
N LYS A 182 -21.65 -12.44 -4.76
CA LYS A 182 -22.35 -13.69 -5.05
C LYS A 182 -21.60 -14.90 -4.49
N LYS A 183 -20.28 -14.93 -4.67
CA LYS A 183 -19.44 -16.10 -4.32
C LYS A 183 -18.02 -15.64 -3.94
N ILE A 184 -17.42 -16.36 -2.99
CA ILE A 184 -15.99 -16.26 -2.67
C ILE A 184 -15.43 -17.67 -2.77
N GLU A 185 -14.36 -17.86 -3.54
CA GLU A 185 -13.63 -19.11 -3.72
C GLU A 185 -12.20 -18.93 -3.22
N GLY A 186 -11.67 -19.96 -2.58
CA GLY A 186 -10.41 -19.93 -1.84
C GLY A 186 -10.62 -19.43 -0.41
N LYS A 187 -9.63 -19.71 0.45
CA LYS A 187 -9.62 -19.33 1.87
C LYS A 187 -8.24 -18.85 2.27
N HIS A 188 -8.20 -17.73 2.98
CA HIS A 188 -6.98 -17.23 3.58
C HIS A 188 -7.33 -16.55 4.91
N ASP A 189 -6.58 -16.85 5.98
CA ASP A 189 -6.91 -16.41 7.35
C ASP A 189 -6.97 -14.88 7.49
N LEU A 190 -6.28 -14.14 6.64
CA LEU A 190 -6.26 -12.67 6.66
C LEU A 190 -7.38 -12.04 5.83
N VAL A 191 -8.13 -12.83 5.03
CA VAL A 191 -9.17 -12.33 4.12
C VAL A 191 -10.54 -12.63 4.71
N ARG A 192 -11.37 -11.61 4.87
CA ARG A 192 -12.73 -11.78 5.41
C ARG A 192 -13.77 -10.98 4.66
N LYS A 193 -14.95 -11.53 4.50
CA LYS A 193 -16.15 -10.79 4.08
C LYS A 193 -16.65 -9.95 5.26
N VAL A 194 -16.73 -8.62 5.06
CA VAL A 194 -17.20 -7.69 6.09
C VAL A 194 -18.73 -7.53 6.01
N ASN A 195 -19.24 -7.40 4.77
CA ASN A 195 -20.66 -7.28 4.49
C ASN A 195 -20.98 -7.78 3.07
N ASN A 196 -22.18 -7.49 2.55
CA ASN A 196 -22.60 -8.04 1.26
C ASN A 196 -21.80 -7.53 0.07
N ASN A 197 -21.12 -6.41 0.18
CA ASN A 197 -20.34 -5.80 -0.90
C ASN A 197 -18.93 -5.35 -0.47
N THR A 198 -18.39 -5.91 0.63
CA THR A 198 -17.07 -5.51 1.13
C THR A 198 -16.29 -6.72 1.61
N VAL A 199 -15.04 -6.81 1.17
CA VAL A 199 -14.03 -7.76 1.65
C VAL A 199 -12.84 -6.99 2.20
N GLU A 200 -12.26 -7.47 3.28
CA GLU A 200 -11.12 -6.87 3.95
C GLU A 200 -9.96 -7.88 4.05
N ILE A 201 -8.75 -7.38 3.82
CA ILE A 201 -7.50 -8.03 4.23
C ILE A 201 -6.98 -7.25 5.42
N LYS A 202 -6.81 -7.91 6.54
CA LYS A 202 -6.30 -7.26 7.75
C LYS A 202 -5.34 -8.16 8.49
N PHE A 203 -4.20 -7.60 8.92
CA PHE A 203 -3.30 -8.26 9.85
C PHE A 203 -2.56 -7.27 10.74
N ASN A 204 -2.20 -7.74 11.93
CA ASN A 204 -1.30 -7.08 12.85
C ASN A 204 0.06 -7.78 12.77
N VAL A 205 1.13 -7.01 12.61
CA VAL A 205 2.48 -7.56 12.44
C VAL A 205 2.95 -8.29 13.70
N ASP A 206 2.57 -7.83 14.91
CA ASP A 206 2.94 -8.50 16.16
C ASP A 206 2.30 -9.88 16.27
N ASP A 207 1.08 -10.05 15.72
CA ASP A 207 0.42 -11.36 15.74
C ASP A 207 1.15 -12.36 14.84
N VAL A 208 1.59 -11.94 13.66
CA VAL A 208 2.29 -12.82 12.70
C VAL A 208 3.76 -13.08 13.09
N ARG A 209 4.35 -12.24 13.94
CA ARG A 209 5.70 -12.45 14.52
C ARG A 209 5.74 -13.44 15.67
N LYS A 210 4.61 -13.88 16.21
CA LYS A 210 4.57 -14.86 17.28
C LYS A 210 5.27 -16.14 16.86
N LYS A 211 6.16 -16.65 17.71
CA LYS A 211 6.90 -17.89 17.45
C LYS A 211 5.94 -19.03 17.11
N GLY A 212 6.14 -19.65 15.96
CA GLY A 212 5.32 -20.77 15.49
C GLY A 212 4.00 -20.36 14.84
N PHE A 213 3.79 -19.07 14.57
CA PHE A 213 2.62 -18.63 13.80
C PHE A 213 2.62 -19.27 12.41
N LYS A 214 1.46 -19.80 12.01
CA LYS A 214 1.19 -20.38 10.69
C LYS A 214 -0.26 -20.10 10.34
N PHE A 215 -0.51 -19.81 9.07
CA PHE A 215 -1.88 -19.79 8.58
C PHE A 215 -2.49 -21.19 8.62
N LYS A 216 -3.77 -21.27 8.92
CA LYS A 216 -4.59 -22.50 8.79
C LYS A 216 -5.12 -22.62 7.36
N ASN A 217 -5.42 -21.49 6.73
CA ASN A 217 -5.84 -21.36 5.36
C ASN A 217 -4.92 -20.36 4.68
N ASP A 218 -4.21 -20.76 3.65
CA ASP A 218 -3.15 -20.02 2.95
C ASP A 218 -3.23 -20.14 1.42
N ASP A 219 -4.45 -20.30 0.89
CA ASP A 219 -4.65 -20.36 -0.55
C ASP A 219 -3.97 -19.16 -1.24
N SER A 220 -3.24 -19.42 -2.31
CA SER A 220 -2.49 -18.41 -3.05
C SER A 220 -3.36 -17.41 -3.82
N PHE A 221 -4.65 -17.74 -3.98
CA PHE A 221 -5.63 -16.90 -4.68
C PHE A 221 -6.99 -16.95 -3.99
N ILE A 222 -7.60 -15.79 -3.89
CA ILE A 222 -9.01 -15.63 -3.52
C ILE A 222 -9.75 -15.04 -4.72
N THR A 223 -10.82 -15.69 -5.15
CA THR A 223 -11.67 -15.21 -6.24
C THR A 223 -13.01 -14.77 -5.70
N ILE A 224 -13.39 -13.52 -5.96
CA ILE A 224 -14.64 -12.93 -5.49
C ILE A 224 -15.47 -12.54 -6.71
N THR A 225 -16.64 -13.16 -6.86
CA THR A 225 -17.58 -12.88 -7.96
C THR A 225 -18.77 -12.11 -7.40
N THR A 226 -19.16 -11.02 -8.10
CA THR A 226 -20.34 -10.20 -7.77
C THR A 226 -21.54 -10.56 -8.65
N LYS A 227 -22.73 -10.07 -8.28
CA LYS A 227 -23.98 -10.23 -9.06
C LYS A 227 -23.96 -9.44 -10.36
#